data_248aab93aaff669a3b2a6a588af7d1e5
#
_entry.id   248aab93aaff669a3b2a6a588af7d1e5
#
_cell.length_a   1.000
_cell.length_b   1.000
_cell.length_c   1.000
_cell.angle_alpha   90.00
_cell.angle_beta   90.00
_cell.angle_gamma   90.00
#
_symmetry.space_group_name_H-M   'P 1'
#
loop_
_entity.id
_entity.type
_entity.pdbx_description
1 polymer ?
#
loop_
_entity_poly.entity_id
_entity_poly.type
_entity_poly.pdbx_seq_one_letter_code
_entity_poly.pdbx_strand_id
1 'polypeptide(L)'
;MGSATNAATQGRLSESERRAWQEDGFFLRAAVFDPAEVDALGRGAERCVDRIAEALREGSSRYTIDANVYHEAGGSTVQLEHHPGSQTIRVIEPFHHLDATLNRLIDDPRIVDPMRDLVGDERVALFTDKLNLKRPREGSRFRWHQDSPYWAHFAEELDRLPNVLVTLDEADEHNGCFRVIRRSHRRGMLPGLEGEGTLGPLFTDPRAFDEDAQVACAAPAGSLVFFSPHTVHGSQPNRSDRRRRALVITYQPGGRRMFKVDAKRDVG
;
A
#
# COMPACT_ATOMS: atom_id res chain seq x y z
N MET A 1 32.52 17.97 -18.85
CA MET A 1 31.13 18.41 -18.61
C MET A 1 30.53 17.42 -17.65
N GLY A 2 30.38 17.80 -16.38
CA GLY A 2 30.10 16.91 -15.28
C GLY A 2 28.67 16.39 -15.31
N SER A 3 28.57 15.09 -15.25
CA SER A 3 27.35 14.37 -14.90
C SER A 3 27.00 14.71 -13.44
N ALA A 4 26.02 15.57 -13.23
CA ALA A 4 25.41 15.76 -11.93
C ALA A 4 24.56 14.48 -11.65
N THR A 5 25.17 13.51 -10.98
CA THR A 5 24.44 12.45 -10.29
C THR A 5 23.54 13.13 -9.28
N ASN A 6 22.24 13.09 -9.58
CA ASN A 6 21.19 13.51 -8.66
C ASN A 6 21.21 12.52 -7.50
N ALA A 7 21.99 12.81 -6.46
CA ALA A 7 21.90 12.13 -5.18
C ALA A 7 20.50 12.45 -4.65
N ALA A 8 19.55 11.56 -4.92
CA ALA A 8 18.23 11.60 -4.32
C ALA A 8 18.43 11.77 -2.81
N THR A 9 17.85 12.82 -2.26
CA THR A 9 17.89 13.20 -0.87
C THR A 9 17.53 12.01 0.00
N GLN A 10 18.53 11.26 0.47
CA GLN A 10 18.36 10.31 1.57
C GLN A 10 18.05 11.17 2.79
N GLY A 11 16.85 11.09 3.32
CA GLY A 11 16.51 11.83 4.52
C GLY A 11 15.08 12.35 4.57
N ARG A 12 14.86 13.29 5.44
CA ARG A 12 13.60 13.99 5.70
C ARG A 12 12.99 14.61 4.44
N LEU A 13 11.74 15.04 4.54
CA LEU A 13 11.03 15.67 3.42
C LEU A 13 11.71 16.95 2.96
N SER A 14 11.87 17.11 1.66
CA SER A 14 12.17 18.39 1.05
C SER A 14 10.98 19.37 1.17
N GLU A 15 11.23 20.64 0.96
CA GLU A 15 10.16 21.66 0.98
C GLU A 15 9.10 21.39 -0.10
N SER A 16 9.51 20.94 -1.29
CA SER A 16 8.60 20.60 -2.38
C SER A 16 7.72 19.40 -2.04
N GLU A 17 8.26 18.38 -1.37
CA GLU A 17 7.49 17.21 -0.92
C GLU A 17 6.52 17.57 0.21
N ARG A 18 6.92 18.41 1.17
CA ARG A 18 6.00 18.94 2.21
C ARG A 18 4.84 19.70 1.56
N ARG A 19 5.14 20.53 0.57
CA ARG A 19 4.10 21.25 -0.18
C ARG A 19 3.17 20.29 -0.92
N ALA A 20 3.71 19.33 -1.66
CA ALA A 20 2.91 18.33 -2.38
C ALA A 20 2.03 17.50 -1.43
N TRP A 21 2.57 17.10 -0.27
CA TRP A 21 1.78 16.44 0.77
C TRP A 21 0.61 17.28 1.27
N GLN A 22 0.87 18.55 1.58
CA GLN A 22 -0.16 19.48 2.08
C GLN A 22 -1.20 19.86 1.01
N GLU A 23 -0.75 20.04 -0.24
CA GLU A 23 -1.60 20.48 -1.33
C GLU A 23 -2.35 19.33 -1.98
N ASP A 24 -1.68 18.25 -2.31
CA ASP A 24 -2.20 17.16 -3.13
C ASP A 24 -2.52 15.88 -2.34
N GLY A 25 -1.94 15.69 -1.16
CA GLY A 25 -2.13 14.53 -0.30
C GLY A 25 -1.20 13.36 -0.64
N PHE A 26 -0.27 13.55 -1.57
CA PHE A 26 0.71 12.54 -1.97
C PHE A 26 1.92 13.17 -2.66
N PHE A 27 3.01 12.42 -2.72
CA PHE A 27 4.15 12.70 -3.58
C PHE A 27 4.87 11.41 -3.98
N LEU A 28 5.73 11.48 -5.00
CA LEU A 28 6.43 10.34 -5.57
C LEU A 28 7.94 10.60 -5.59
N ARG A 29 8.72 9.61 -5.13
CA ARG A 29 10.17 9.51 -5.32
C ARG A 29 10.45 8.38 -6.32
N ALA A 30 10.92 8.71 -7.50
CA ALA A 30 11.17 7.73 -8.56
C ALA A 30 12.51 7.01 -8.36
N ALA A 31 12.54 5.69 -8.60
CA ALA A 31 13.74 4.84 -8.62
C ALA A 31 14.67 5.05 -7.42
N VAL A 32 14.10 4.97 -6.21
CA VAL A 32 14.84 5.12 -4.94
C VAL A 32 15.70 3.90 -4.66
N PHE A 33 15.22 2.71 -5.02
CA PHE A 33 15.93 1.44 -4.91
C PHE A 33 16.55 1.08 -6.25
N ASP A 34 17.78 0.61 -6.21
CA ASP A 34 18.48 0.14 -7.41
C ASP A 34 17.93 -1.19 -7.94
N PRO A 35 18.29 -1.60 -9.16
CA PRO A 35 17.78 -2.84 -9.75
C PRO A 35 18.09 -4.11 -8.93
N ALA A 36 19.23 -4.18 -8.23
CA ALA A 36 19.59 -5.35 -7.44
C ALA A 36 18.77 -5.43 -6.15
N GLU A 37 18.49 -4.27 -5.52
CA GLU A 37 17.59 -4.15 -4.38
C GLU A 37 16.17 -4.53 -4.78
N VAL A 38 15.66 -4.00 -5.89
CA VAL A 38 14.34 -4.31 -6.44
C VAL A 38 14.19 -5.82 -6.72
N ASP A 39 15.21 -6.43 -7.32
CA ASP A 39 15.22 -7.88 -7.56
C ASP A 39 15.18 -8.68 -6.25
N ALA A 40 15.91 -8.25 -5.23
CA ALA A 40 15.90 -8.90 -3.92
C ALA A 40 14.52 -8.79 -3.24
N LEU A 41 13.90 -7.62 -3.28
CA LEU A 41 12.55 -7.38 -2.78
C LEU A 41 11.51 -8.20 -3.57
N GLY A 42 11.64 -8.24 -4.90
CA GLY A 42 10.78 -9.02 -5.78
C GLY A 42 10.83 -10.53 -5.48
N ARG A 43 12.03 -11.09 -5.21
CA ARG A 43 12.17 -12.48 -4.74
C ARG A 43 11.57 -12.68 -3.34
N GLY A 44 11.70 -11.70 -2.45
CA GLY A 44 11.05 -11.72 -1.14
C GLY A 44 9.53 -11.81 -1.26
N ALA A 45 8.94 -11.03 -2.15
CA ALA A 45 7.50 -11.06 -2.41
C ALA A 45 7.02 -12.44 -2.93
N GLU A 46 7.76 -13.07 -3.84
CA GLU A 46 7.40 -14.43 -4.31
C GLU A 46 7.54 -15.47 -3.19
N ARG A 47 8.57 -15.37 -2.32
CA ARG A 47 8.67 -16.27 -1.16
C ARG A 47 7.49 -16.10 -0.18
N CYS A 48 6.97 -14.88 -0.02
CA CYS A 48 5.73 -14.68 0.76
C CYS A 48 4.55 -15.41 0.10
N VAL A 49 4.41 -15.31 -1.22
CA VAL A 49 3.36 -16.00 -1.98
C VAL A 49 3.48 -17.52 -1.81
N ASP A 50 4.69 -18.07 -1.95
CA ASP A 50 4.93 -19.52 -1.81
C ASP A 50 4.56 -20.02 -0.40
N ARG A 51 4.97 -19.31 0.65
CA ARG A 51 4.63 -19.65 2.05
C ARG A 51 3.12 -19.59 2.32
N ILE A 52 2.45 -18.56 1.81
CA ILE A 52 1.00 -18.47 1.95
C ILE A 52 0.30 -19.57 1.14
N ALA A 53 0.76 -19.87 -0.08
CA ALA A 53 0.21 -20.96 -0.87
C ALA A 53 0.36 -22.34 -0.18
N GLU A 54 1.46 -22.54 0.55
CA GLU A 54 1.67 -23.74 1.40
C GLU A 54 0.70 -23.73 2.58
N ALA A 55 0.62 -22.64 3.34
CA ALA A 55 -0.30 -22.53 4.47
C ALA A 55 -1.77 -22.71 4.06
N LEU A 56 -2.18 -22.24 2.89
CA LEU A 56 -3.53 -22.46 2.34
C LEU A 56 -3.80 -23.94 2.06
N ARG A 57 -2.80 -24.71 1.63
CA ARG A 57 -2.93 -26.17 1.39
C ARG A 57 -2.98 -26.98 2.69
N GLU A 58 -2.28 -26.53 3.73
CA GLU A 58 -2.28 -27.16 5.05
C GLU A 58 -3.61 -26.93 5.80
N GLY A 59 -4.29 -25.83 5.51
CA GLY A 59 -5.58 -25.47 6.07
C GLY A 59 -5.69 -23.98 6.40
N SER A 60 -6.87 -23.43 6.22
CA SER A 60 -7.14 -22.01 6.48
C SER A 60 -8.59 -21.80 6.93
N SER A 61 -8.82 -20.76 7.72
CA SER A 61 -10.19 -20.26 7.95
C SER A 61 -10.60 -19.43 6.73
N ARG A 62 -11.60 -19.93 5.99
CA ARG A 62 -12.14 -19.25 4.81
C ARG A 62 -13.43 -18.54 5.16
N TYR A 63 -13.54 -17.27 4.75
CA TYR A 63 -14.79 -16.52 4.84
C TYR A 63 -14.99 -15.63 3.61
N THR A 64 -16.22 -15.15 3.45
CA THR A 64 -16.57 -14.29 2.30
C THR A 64 -17.30 -13.06 2.84
N ILE A 65 -16.87 -11.88 2.37
CA ILE A 65 -17.57 -10.62 2.62
C ILE A 65 -17.95 -10.06 1.25
N ASP A 66 -19.25 -9.94 0.99
CA ASP A 66 -19.82 -9.67 -0.33
C ASP A 66 -19.28 -10.69 -1.37
N ALA A 67 -18.67 -10.24 -2.46
CA ALA A 67 -18.04 -11.11 -3.47
C ALA A 67 -16.56 -11.42 -3.21
N ASN A 68 -16.00 -10.94 -2.09
CA ASN A 68 -14.56 -11.10 -1.81
C ASN A 68 -14.32 -12.33 -0.94
N VAL A 69 -13.38 -13.17 -1.36
CA VAL A 69 -12.95 -14.36 -0.63
C VAL A 69 -11.68 -14.05 0.15
N TYR A 70 -11.73 -14.32 1.44
CA TYR A 70 -10.63 -14.16 2.38
C TYR A 70 -10.25 -15.49 3.02
N HIS A 71 -8.99 -15.61 3.38
CA HIS A 71 -8.46 -16.71 4.17
C HIS A 71 -7.56 -16.15 5.28
N GLU A 72 -7.64 -16.76 6.46
CA GLU A 72 -6.62 -16.58 7.49
C GLU A 72 -5.64 -17.75 7.37
N ALA A 73 -4.42 -17.48 6.91
CA ALA A 73 -3.39 -18.48 6.66
C ALA A 73 -1.99 -17.93 6.91
N GLY A 74 -1.12 -18.73 7.52
CA GLY A 74 0.27 -18.36 7.78
C GLY A 74 0.45 -17.07 8.61
N GLY A 75 -0.51 -16.73 9.47
CA GLY A 75 -0.50 -15.49 10.27
C GLY A 75 -0.89 -14.23 9.48
N SER A 76 -1.51 -14.39 8.31
CA SER A 76 -1.94 -13.28 7.45
C SER A 76 -3.39 -13.45 7.02
N THR A 77 -4.07 -12.32 6.82
CA THR A 77 -5.30 -12.25 6.01
C THR A 77 -4.90 -12.27 4.54
N VAL A 78 -5.40 -13.24 3.80
CA VAL A 78 -5.12 -13.43 2.38
C VAL A 78 -6.40 -13.18 1.58
N GLN A 79 -6.34 -12.32 0.58
CA GLN A 79 -7.43 -12.12 -0.37
C GLN A 79 -7.09 -12.76 -1.71
N LEU A 80 -8.03 -13.51 -2.26
CA LEU A 80 -7.93 -14.07 -3.61
C LEU A 80 -8.56 -13.14 -4.65
N GLU A 81 -8.25 -13.36 -5.93
CA GLU A 81 -8.88 -12.63 -7.03
C GLU A 81 -10.38 -12.94 -7.12
N HIS A 82 -11.16 -12.00 -7.68
CA HIS A 82 -12.62 -11.96 -7.56
C HIS A 82 -13.37 -12.92 -8.51
N HIS A 83 -12.69 -13.53 -9.49
CA HIS A 83 -13.40 -14.45 -10.39
C HIS A 83 -13.70 -15.79 -9.70
N PRO A 84 -14.83 -16.41 -10.01
CA PRO A 84 -15.25 -17.64 -9.35
C PRO A 84 -14.21 -18.75 -9.44
N GLY A 85 -13.88 -19.35 -8.29
CA GLY A 85 -12.90 -20.45 -8.22
C GLY A 85 -11.44 -20.04 -8.30
N SER A 86 -11.13 -18.74 -8.32
CA SER A 86 -9.75 -18.28 -8.34
C SER A 86 -8.96 -18.78 -7.14
N GLN A 87 -7.74 -19.23 -7.40
CA GLN A 87 -6.72 -19.54 -6.39
C GLN A 87 -5.60 -18.50 -6.39
N THR A 88 -5.71 -17.46 -7.22
CA THR A 88 -4.68 -16.43 -7.37
C THR A 88 -4.72 -15.49 -6.19
N ILE A 89 -3.61 -15.43 -5.47
CA ILE A 89 -3.44 -14.52 -4.33
C ILE A 89 -3.31 -13.10 -4.87
N ARG A 90 -4.15 -12.22 -4.31
CA ARG A 90 -4.22 -10.79 -4.65
C ARG A 90 -3.61 -9.90 -3.59
N VAL A 91 -3.86 -10.21 -2.29
CA VAL A 91 -3.37 -9.44 -1.14
C VAL A 91 -2.91 -10.38 -0.05
N ILE A 92 -1.81 -10.05 0.59
CA ILE A 92 -1.32 -10.67 1.84
C ILE A 92 -1.12 -9.55 2.86
N GLU A 93 -1.75 -9.65 4.04
CA GLU A 93 -1.65 -8.65 5.12
C GLU A 93 -1.72 -9.30 6.51
N PRO A 94 -0.69 -9.13 7.37
CA PRO A 94 0.60 -8.53 7.10
C PRO A 94 1.56 -9.49 6.36
N PHE A 95 2.67 -8.96 5.80
CA PHE A 95 3.71 -9.77 5.16
C PHE A 95 5.05 -9.81 5.91
N HIS A 96 5.31 -8.86 6.83
CA HIS A 96 6.63 -8.64 7.41
C HIS A 96 7.24 -9.89 8.08
N HIS A 97 6.44 -10.76 8.65
CA HIS A 97 6.88 -12.00 9.30
C HIS A 97 7.19 -13.13 8.31
N LEU A 98 6.78 -12.99 7.05
CA LEU A 98 6.94 -14.02 6.03
C LEU A 98 8.30 -13.98 5.34
N ASP A 99 8.97 -12.82 5.26
CA ASP A 99 10.26 -12.70 4.59
C ASP A 99 11.17 -11.67 5.25
N ALA A 100 12.41 -12.08 5.56
CA ALA A 100 13.38 -11.23 6.24
C ALA A 100 13.86 -10.02 5.41
N THR A 101 13.86 -10.12 4.07
CA THR A 101 14.25 -9.02 3.18
C THR A 101 13.17 -7.94 3.18
N LEU A 102 11.91 -8.36 3.06
CA LEU A 102 10.78 -7.44 3.13
C LEU A 102 10.62 -6.85 4.54
N ASN A 103 10.92 -7.62 5.58
CA ASN A 103 10.89 -7.11 6.95
C ASN A 103 11.92 -6.00 7.19
N ARG A 104 13.16 -6.15 6.65
CA ARG A 104 14.19 -5.10 6.75
C ARG A 104 13.85 -3.83 5.99
N LEU A 105 13.10 -3.92 4.89
CA LEU A 105 12.65 -2.76 4.13
C LEU A 105 11.84 -1.78 4.98
N ILE A 106 11.07 -2.28 5.96
CA ILE A 106 10.25 -1.47 6.85
C ILE A 106 11.10 -0.52 7.70
N ASP A 107 12.36 -0.89 7.97
CA ASP A 107 13.32 -0.09 8.73
C ASP A 107 14.27 0.74 7.82
N ASP A 108 14.04 0.73 6.50
CA ASP A 108 14.92 1.44 5.55
C ASP A 108 14.82 2.96 5.75
N PRO A 109 15.94 3.66 6.00
CA PRO A 109 15.91 5.10 6.28
C PRO A 109 15.33 5.94 5.13
N ARG A 110 15.40 5.47 3.86
CA ARG A 110 14.76 6.13 2.71
C ARG A 110 13.23 6.20 2.82
N ILE A 111 12.65 5.32 3.66
CA ILE A 111 11.22 5.28 4.00
C ILE A 111 10.97 5.90 5.37
N VAL A 112 11.72 5.48 6.39
CA VAL A 112 11.47 5.84 7.78
C VAL A 112 11.68 7.34 8.03
N ASP A 113 12.71 7.95 7.45
CA ASP A 113 12.99 9.37 7.68
C ASP A 113 11.86 10.30 7.19
N PRO A 114 11.34 10.17 5.94
CA PRO A 114 10.16 10.94 5.56
C PRO A 114 8.93 10.58 6.40
N MET A 115 8.78 9.33 6.85
CA MET A 115 7.64 8.94 7.69
C MET A 115 7.64 9.60 9.06
N ARG A 116 8.82 9.86 9.68
CA ARG A 116 8.92 10.65 10.90
C ARG A 116 8.30 12.04 10.75
N ASP A 117 8.58 12.70 9.63
CA ASP A 117 8.00 14.01 9.32
C ASP A 117 6.49 13.93 9.11
N LEU A 118 6.01 12.89 8.41
CA LEU A 118 4.59 12.72 8.08
C LEU A 118 3.76 12.27 9.29
N VAL A 119 4.30 11.41 10.12
CA VAL A 119 3.68 11.01 11.42
C VAL A 119 3.73 12.15 12.43
N GLY A 120 4.72 13.05 12.31
CA GLY A 120 4.96 14.11 13.28
C GLY A 120 5.50 13.59 14.61
N ASP A 121 6.36 12.56 14.56
CA ASP A 121 7.01 11.97 15.73
C ASP A 121 8.39 11.41 15.34
N GLU A 122 9.39 11.61 16.19
CA GLU A 122 10.72 11.05 15.95
C GLU A 122 10.74 9.52 16.12
N ARG A 123 9.90 9.00 16.98
CA ARG A 123 9.69 7.57 17.14
C ARG A 123 8.48 7.14 16.32
N VAL A 124 8.69 6.30 15.34
CA VAL A 124 7.64 5.73 14.52
C VAL A 124 7.57 4.22 14.69
N ALA A 125 6.41 3.66 14.47
CA ALA A 125 6.15 2.24 14.53
C ALA A 125 5.40 1.77 13.30
N LEU A 126 5.49 0.49 13.00
CA LEU A 126 4.66 -0.15 11.98
C LEU A 126 3.20 -0.19 12.46
N PHE A 127 2.27 0.29 11.62
CA PHE A 127 0.83 0.13 11.85
C PHE A 127 0.31 -1.12 11.14
N THR A 128 0.51 -1.22 9.82
CA THR A 128 0.21 -2.40 9.02
C THR A 128 1.08 -2.44 7.76
N ASP A 129 1.13 -3.61 7.13
CA ASP A 129 1.86 -3.81 5.88
C ASP A 129 1.12 -4.79 4.96
N LYS A 130 1.06 -4.47 3.66
CA LYS A 130 0.33 -5.24 2.65
C LYS A 130 1.20 -5.52 1.44
N LEU A 131 1.18 -6.74 0.96
CA LEU A 131 1.71 -7.11 -0.35
C LEU A 131 0.54 -7.20 -1.34
N ASN A 132 0.51 -6.31 -2.30
CA ASN A 132 -0.50 -6.25 -3.37
C ASN A 132 0.04 -6.84 -4.66
N LEU A 133 -0.69 -7.79 -5.21
CA LEU A 133 -0.30 -8.56 -6.39
C LEU A 133 -1.33 -8.34 -7.51
N LYS A 134 -0.83 -7.92 -8.67
CA LYS A 134 -1.62 -7.92 -9.92
C LYS A 134 -0.93 -8.81 -10.93
N ARG A 135 -1.38 -10.05 -11.02
CA ARG A 135 -0.89 -11.00 -12.02
C ARG A 135 -1.27 -10.55 -13.44
N PRO A 136 -0.48 -10.92 -14.47
CA PRO A 136 -0.78 -10.59 -15.85
C PRO A 136 -2.20 -10.99 -16.23
N ARG A 137 -2.95 -10.09 -16.89
CA ARG A 137 -4.31 -10.32 -17.41
C ARG A 137 -5.38 -10.68 -16.37
N GLU A 138 -5.00 -10.98 -15.12
CA GLU A 138 -5.87 -11.51 -14.07
C GLU A 138 -6.10 -10.50 -12.93
N GLY A 139 -5.09 -9.67 -12.63
CA GLY A 139 -5.14 -8.73 -11.52
C GLY A 139 -6.32 -7.77 -11.62
N SER A 140 -7.30 -7.89 -10.73
CA SER A 140 -8.50 -7.08 -10.72
C SER A 140 -8.24 -5.67 -10.17
N ARG A 141 -9.21 -4.76 -10.39
CA ARG A 141 -9.15 -3.38 -9.89
C ARG A 141 -9.17 -3.32 -8.37
N PHE A 142 -8.56 -2.28 -7.79
CA PHE A 142 -8.89 -1.79 -6.46
C PHE A 142 -9.83 -0.60 -6.63
N ARG A 143 -11.05 -0.70 -6.07
CA ARG A 143 -12.06 0.37 -6.12
C ARG A 143 -11.52 1.61 -5.41
N TRP A 144 -12.06 2.78 -5.76
CA TRP A 144 -11.76 4.02 -5.07
C TRP A 144 -12.13 3.92 -3.59
N HIS A 145 -11.17 4.17 -2.72
CA HIS A 145 -11.31 4.12 -1.27
C HIS A 145 -10.31 5.05 -0.59
N GLN A 146 -10.54 5.31 0.67
CA GLN A 146 -9.58 5.87 1.61
C GLN A 146 -9.19 4.76 2.59
N ASP A 147 -8.01 4.82 3.19
CA ASP A 147 -7.62 3.87 4.21
C ASP A 147 -8.24 4.20 5.57
N SER A 148 -8.45 5.48 5.86
CA SER A 148 -8.97 5.96 7.13
C SER A 148 -10.29 5.32 7.59
N PRO A 149 -11.31 5.03 6.74
CA PRO A 149 -12.51 4.33 7.16
C PRO A 149 -12.26 2.90 7.70
N TYR A 150 -11.25 2.21 7.16
CA TYR A 150 -10.89 0.87 7.63
C TYR A 150 -10.29 0.89 9.04
N TRP A 151 -9.69 2.00 9.45
CA TRP A 151 -8.93 2.13 10.69
C TRP A 151 -9.62 2.93 11.78
N ALA A 152 -10.73 3.61 11.44
CA ALA A 152 -11.46 4.50 12.36
C ALA A 152 -11.96 3.83 13.64
N HIS A 153 -12.13 2.51 13.64
CA HIS A 153 -12.53 1.74 14.82
C HIS A 153 -11.34 1.33 15.71
N PHE A 154 -10.12 1.48 15.22
CA PHE A 154 -8.92 1.02 15.89
C PHE A 154 -7.98 2.16 16.32
N ALA A 155 -7.88 3.21 15.50
CA ALA A 155 -6.95 4.32 15.71
C ALA A 155 -7.71 5.65 15.90
N GLU A 156 -7.29 6.43 16.89
CA GLU A 156 -7.88 7.74 17.19
C GLU A 156 -7.31 8.86 16.33
N GLU A 157 -5.99 8.79 15.99
CA GLU A 157 -5.27 9.84 15.25
C GLU A 157 -5.01 9.38 13.80
N LEU A 158 -6.07 9.30 13.00
CA LEU A 158 -6.00 8.81 11.62
C LEU A 158 -5.05 9.63 10.74
N ASP A 159 -4.98 10.95 10.92
CA ASP A 159 -4.07 11.83 10.18
C ASP A 159 -2.59 11.46 10.35
N ARG A 160 -2.25 10.74 11.43
CA ARG A 160 -0.89 10.31 11.76
C ARG A 160 -0.57 8.88 11.30
N LEU A 161 -1.33 8.37 10.31
CA LEU A 161 -1.15 7.05 9.71
C LEU A 161 -0.76 7.15 8.22
N PRO A 162 0.35 7.80 7.87
CA PRO A 162 0.79 7.92 6.48
C PRO A 162 1.17 6.56 5.90
N ASN A 163 0.95 6.44 4.59
CA ASN A 163 1.28 5.28 3.79
C ASN A 163 2.47 5.53 2.87
N VAL A 164 3.22 4.48 2.59
CA VAL A 164 4.11 4.43 1.44
C VAL A 164 3.81 3.19 0.60
N LEU A 165 3.65 3.39 -0.70
CA LEU A 165 3.61 2.30 -1.67
C LEU A 165 5.00 2.17 -2.31
N VAL A 166 5.57 0.97 -2.25
CA VAL A 166 6.85 0.61 -2.88
C VAL A 166 6.56 -0.20 -4.13
N THR A 167 6.97 0.29 -5.31
CA THR A 167 6.79 -0.44 -6.57
C THR A 167 7.88 -1.52 -6.71
N LEU A 168 7.50 -2.79 -6.82
CA LEU A 168 8.43 -3.89 -7.07
C LEU A 168 8.60 -4.20 -8.56
N ASP A 169 7.69 -3.73 -9.38
CA ASP A 169 7.71 -3.83 -10.84
C ASP A 169 7.44 -2.43 -11.43
N GLU A 170 7.90 -2.17 -12.64
CA GLU A 170 7.47 -0.99 -13.38
C GLU A 170 5.95 -0.92 -13.42
N ALA A 171 5.39 0.22 -13.06
CA ALA A 171 3.96 0.45 -12.99
C ALA A 171 3.52 1.48 -14.02
N ASP A 172 2.52 1.13 -14.84
CA ASP A 172 1.88 2.00 -15.81
C ASP A 172 0.37 1.79 -15.86
N GLU A 173 -0.31 2.54 -16.71
CA GLU A 173 -1.77 2.46 -16.81
C GLU A 173 -2.26 1.09 -17.34
N HIS A 174 -1.48 0.41 -18.19
CA HIS A 174 -1.84 -0.89 -18.77
C HIS A 174 -1.77 -2.02 -17.75
N ASN A 175 -0.79 -1.97 -16.82
CA ASN A 175 -0.67 -2.97 -15.76
C ASN A 175 -1.37 -2.57 -14.45
N GLY A 176 -2.13 -1.47 -14.48
CA GLY A 176 -2.94 -1.01 -13.37
C GLY A 176 -2.13 -0.36 -12.25
N CYS A 177 -1.32 0.66 -12.58
CA CYS A 177 -0.58 1.46 -11.60
C CYS A 177 -1.51 2.06 -10.54
N PHE A 178 -0.92 2.46 -9.43
CA PHE A 178 -1.60 3.19 -8.37
C PHE A 178 -2.15 4.52 -8.90
N ARG A 179 -3.36 4.88 -8.48
CA ARG A 179 -4.01 6.14 -8.83
C ARG A 179 -4.53 6.81 -7.58
N VAL A 180 -4.48 8.11 -7.55
CA VAL A 180 -4.96 8.97 -6.47
C VAL A 180 -5.87 10.05 -7.00
N ILE A 181 -6.80 10.51 -6.17
CA ILE A 181 -7.58 11.73 -6.42
C ILE A 181 -6.87 12.88 -5.70
N ARG A 182 -6.30 13.78 -6.48
CA ARG A 182 -5.58 14.94 -5.97
C ARG A 182 -6.48 15.77 -5.04
N ARG A 183 -5.93 16.21 -3.90
CA ARG A 183 -6.61 17.08 -2.91
C ARG A 183 -7.78 16.45 -2.15
N SER A 184 -8.11 15.19 -2.42
CA SER A 184 -9.23 14.51 -1.73
C SER A 184 -9.02 14.43 -0.21
N HIS A 185 -7.77 14.29 0.24
CA HIS A 185 -7.39 14.22 1.66
C HIS A 185 -7.81 15.45 2.48
N ARG A 186 -7.92 16.64 1.86
CA ARG A 186 -8.29 17.89 2.53
C ARG A 186 -9.70 17.89 3.12
N ARG A 187 -10.53 16.95 2.71
CA ARG A 187 -11.90 16.79 3.18
C ARG A 187 -12.06 15.77 4.29
N GLY A 188 -10.94 15.20 4.78
CA GLY A 188 -10.97 14.12 5.76
C GLY A 188 -11.62 12.85 5.22
N MET A 189 -12.32 12.11 6.07
CA MET A 189 -13.09 10.93 5.64
C MET A 189 -14.30 11.34 4.80
N LEU A 190 -14.38 10.79 3.60
CA LEU A 190 -15.50 10.97 2.68
C LEU A 190 -16.55 9.88 2.90
N PRO A 191 -17.83 10.16 2.50
CA PRO A 191 -18.87 9.15 2.58
C PRO A 191 -18.54 7.88 1.80
N GLY A 192 -18.91 6.74 2.37
CA GLY A 192 -18.85 5.45 1.70
C GLY A 192 -20.11 5.17 0.87
N LEU A 193 -20.08 4.08 0.09
CA LEU A 193 -21.23 3.64 -0.71
C LEU A 193 -22.26 2.94 0.19
N GLU A 194 -23.35 3.61 0.47
CA GLU A 194 -24.47 3.01 1.20
C GLU A 194 -25.23 2.02 0.31
N GLY A 195 -25.67 0.89 0.90
CA GLY A 195 -26.50 -0.10 0.21
C GLY A 195 -25.76 -1.05 -0.75
N GLU A 196 -24.43 -0.94 -0.86
CA GLU A 196 -23.61 -1.82 -1.69
C GLU A 196 -22.90 -2.94 -0.87
N GLY A 197 -23.65 -3.68 -0.04
CA GLY A 197 -23.13 -4.76 0.78
C GLY A 197 -22.38 -4.28 2.04
N THR A 198 -21.69 -5.21 2.68
CA THR A 198 -20.95 -4.99 3.94
C THR A 198 -19.71 -4.12 3.73
N LEU A 199 -19.03 -4.26 2.59
CA LEU A 199 -17.82 -3.48 2.26
C LEU A 199 -18.13 -2.14 1.59
N GLY A 200 -19.39 -1.91 1.16
CA GLY A 200 -19.80 -0.68 0.51
C GLY A 200 -19.36 0.58 1.25
N PRO A 201 -19.60 0.70 2.56
CA PRO A 201 -19.18 1.87 3.36
C PRO A 201 -17.67 2.15 3.37
N LEU A 202 -16.84 1.16 3.04
CA LEU A 202 -15.39 1.29 2.95
C LEU A 202 -14.91 1.78 1.58
N PHE A 203 -15.75 1.75 0.55
CA PHE A 203 -15.46 2.34 -0.76
C PHE A 203 -16.00 3.76 -0.82
N THR A 204 -15.16 4.70 -1.24
CA THR A 204 -15.57 6.10 -1.31
C THR A 204 -16.65 6.30 -2.37
N ASP A 205 -17.73 7.00 -2.00
CA ASP A 205 -18.80 7.37 -2.93
C ASP A 205 -18.25 8.26 -4.05
N PRO A 206 -18.38 7.86 -5.34
CA PRO A 206 -17.89 8.68 -6.46
C PRO A 206 -18.48 10.08 -6.51
N ARG A 207 -19.66 10.30 -5.95
CA ARG A 207 -20.28 11.63 -5.85
C ARG A 207 -19.55 12.56 -4.85
N ALA A 208 -18.69 12.00 -4.00
CA ALA A 208 -17.96 12.74 -2.97
C ALA A 208 -16.60 13.27 -3.43
N PHE A 209 -16.14 12.97 -4.65
CA PHE A 209 -14.87 13.47 -5.17
C PHE A 209 -14.96 13.71 -6.68
N ASP A 210 -14.02 14.48 -7.22
CA ASP A 210 -13.90 14.75 -8.65
C ASP A 210 -12.98 13.68 -9.28
N GLU A 211 -13.55 12.78 -10.07
CA GLU A 211 -12.79 11.71 -10.73
C GLU A 211 -11.83 12.25 -11.81
N ASP A 212 -12.10 13.45 -12.38
CA ASP A 212 -11.19 14.08 -13.33
C ASP A 212 -9.91 14.59 -12.67
N ALA A 213 -9.91 14.77 -11.34
CA ALA A 213 -8.72 15.08 -10.56
C ALA A 213 -7.79 13.86 -10.31
N GLN A 214 -8.06 12.72 -10.94
CA GLN A 214 -7.23 11.53 -10.80
C GLN A 214 -5.83 11.73 -11.39
N VAL A 215 -4.84 11.17 -10.71
CA VAL A 215 -3.44 11.12 -11.15
C VAL A 215 -2.98 9.66 -11.17
N ALA A 216 -2.48 9.21 -12.32
CA ALA A 216 -1.82 7.92 -12.44
C ALA A 216 -0.38 8.04 -11.91
N CYS A 217 -0.04 7.29 -10.87
CA CYS A 217 1.30 7.21 -10.33
C CYS A 217 2.12 6.16 -11.11
N ALA A 218 2.28 6.40 -12.42
CA ALA A 218 3.16 5.59 -13.26
C ALA A 218 4.62 5.84 -12.85
N ALA A 219 5.38 4.76 -12.62
CA ALA A 219 6.73 4.88 -12.09
C ALA A 219 7.56 3.63 -12.39
N PRO A 220 8.90 3.76 -12.53
CA PRO A 220 9.79 2.61 -12.59
C PRO A 220 9.73 1.78 -11.30
N ALA A 221 10.19 0.53 -11.39
CA ALA A 221 10.40 -0.31 -10.21
C ALA A 221 11.35 0.38 -9.22
N GLY A 222 11.17 0.14 -7.93
CA GLY A 222 11.96 0.77 -6.87
C GLY A 222 11.52 2.19 -6.51
N SER A 223 10.38 2.65 -7.00
CA SER A 223 9.81 3.96 -6.64
C SER A 223 8.96 3.90 -5.37
N LEU A 224 8.84 5.06 -4.71
CA LEU A 224 8.05 5.26 -3.50
C LEU A 224 6.93 6.27 -3.77
N VAL A 225 5.69 5.92 -3.46
CA VAL A 225 4.55 6.85 -3.44
C VAL A 225 4.09 7.01 -2.01
N PHE A 226 4.30 8.19 -1.43
CA PHE A 226 3.80 8.54 -0.10
C PHE A 226 2.41 9.16 -0.23
N PHE A 227 1.44 8.71 0.57
CA PHE A 227 0.07 9.22 0.48
C PHE A 227 -0.64 9.23 1.83
N SER A 228 -1.52 10.21 2.00
CA SER A 228 -2.31 10.39 3.23
C SER A 228 -3.37 9.28 3.37
N PRO A 229 -3.70 8.84 4.59
CA PRO A 229 -4.79 7.89 4.84
C PRO A 229 -6.15 8.38 4.34
N HIS A 230 -6.29 9.71 4.19
CA HIS A 230 -7.48 10.36 3.65
C HIS A 230 -7.42 10.61 2.13
N THR A 231 -6.33 10.27 1.45
CA THR A 231 -6.27 10.36 -0.01
C THR A 231 -7.11 9.27 -0.63
N VAL A 232 -8.11 9.63 -1.43
CA VAL A 232 -8.87 8.67 -2.23
C VAL A 232 -7.94 8.06 -3.27
N HIS A 233 -7.86 6.74 -3.28
CA HIS A 233 -6.95 6.02 -4.15
C HIS A 233 -7.56 4.71 -4.65
N GLY A 234 -6.92 4.16 -5.68
CA GLY A 234 -7.36 2.92 -6.30
C GLY A 234 -6.43 2.48 -7.41
N SER A 235 -6.88 1.54 -8.22
CA SER A 235 -6.14 1.15 -9.43
C SER A 235 -7.02 0.36 -10.40
N GLN A 236 -6.75 0.51 -11.70
CA GLN A 236 -7.43 -0.25 -12.74
C GLN A 236 -6.96 -1.72 -12.78
N PRO A 237 -7.68 -2.63 -13.46
CA PRO A 237 -7.22 -3.99 -13.68
C PRO A 237 -5.87 -4.03 -14.42
N ASN A 238 -5.10 -5.10 -14.20
CA ASN A 238 -3.94 -5.38 -15.04
C ASN A 238 -4.39 -6.03 -16.37
N ARG A 239 -4.30 -5.26 -17.44
CA ARG A 239 -4.64 -5.71 -18.81
C ARG A 239 -3.42 -6.10 -19.63
N SER A 240 -2.22 -6.03 -19.03
CA SER A 240 -0.95 -6.33 -19.70
C SER A 240 -0.49 -7.77 -19.44
N ASP A 241 0.54 -8.20 -20.18
CA ASP A 241 1.24 -9.46 -19.94
C ASP A 241 2.34 -9.37 -18.87
N ARG A 242 2.47 -8.20 -18.21
CA ARG A 242 3.42 -7.94 -17.14
C ARG A 242 2.73 -7.99 -15.78
N ARG A 243 3.39 -8.59 -14.79
CA ARG A 243 2.93 -8.50 -13.39
C ARG A 243 3.13 -7.08 -12.85
N ARG A 244 2.37 -6.72 -11.80
CA ARG A 244 2.58 -5.49 -11.04
C ARG A 244 2.41 -5.75 -9.55
N ARG A 245 3.53 -5.93 -8.85
CA ARG A 245 3.59 -6.10 -7.40
C ARG A 245 3.93 -4.78 -6.72
N ALA A 246 3.34 -4.54 -5.58
CA ALA A 246 3.66 -3.39 -4.74
C ALA A 246 3.49 -3.75 -3.26
N LEU A 247 4.32 -3.15 -2.42
CA LEU A 247 4.13 -3.17 -0.97
C LEU A 247 3.45 -1.88 -0.56
N VAL A 248 2.53 -1.93 0.39
CA VAL A 248 2.00 -0.74 1.08
C VAL A 248 2.31 -0.91 2.55
N ILE A 249 3.03 0.06 3.10
CA ILE A 249 3.46 0.06 4.49
C ILE A 249 2.89 1.33 5.14
N THR A 250 2.19 1.16 6.26
CA THR A 250 1.59 2.26 7.02
C THR A 250 2.32 2.41 8.33
N TYR A 251 2.70 3.63 8.67
CA TYR A 251 3.38 3.97 9.90
C TYR A 251 2.46 4.70 10.87
N GLN A 252 2.85 4.71 12.15
CA GLN A 252 2.14 5.36 13.25
C GLN A 252 3.15 5.91 14.27
N PRO A 253 2.72 6.74 15.25
CA PRO A 253 3.56 7.12 16.39
C PRO A 253 4.10 5.91 17.15
N GLY A 254 5.33 6.01 17.66
CA GLY A 254 6.02 4.94 18.36
C GLY A 254 5.27 4.40 19.57
N GLY A 255 5.52 3.14 19.91
CA GLY A 255 4.97 2.46 21.08
C GLY A 255 3.51 2.03 20.97
N ARG A 256 2.86 2.20 19.82
CA ARG A 256 1.47 1.77 19.56
C ARG A 256 1.40 0.35 19.01
N ARG A 257 0.23 -0.29 19.17
CA ARG A 257 -0.03 -1.64 18.64
C ARG A 257 -0.28 -1.61 17.15
N MET A 258 0.15 -2.66 16.48
CA MET A 258 -0.15 -2.89 15.07
C MET A 258 -1.64 -3.20 14.85
N PHE A 259 -2.14 -2.90 13.67
CA PHE A 259 -3.58 -3.03 13.35
C PHE A 259 -4.09 -4.48 13.38
N LYS A 260 -3.39 -5.42 12.76
CA LYS A 260 -3.85 -6.82 12.64
C LYS A 260 -3.09 -7.81 13.53
N VAL A 261 -2.12 -7.35 14.27
CA VAL A 261 -1.24 -8.20 15.09
C VAL A 261 -1.23 -7.67 16.51
N ASP A 262 -1.42 -8.56 17.49
CA ASP A 262 -1.30 -8.19 18.90
C ASP A 262 0.17 -8.00 19.32
N ALA A 263 0.83 -7.07 18.66
CA ALA A 263 2.23 -6.72 18.90
C ALA A 263 2.47 -5.23 18.67
N LYS A 264 3.62 -4.75 19.14
CA LYS A 264 4.17 -3.43 18.84
C LYS A 264 5.46 -3.63 18.06
N ARG A 265 5.70 -2.80 17.04
CA ARG A 265 6.92 -2.81 16.27
C ARG A 265 7.38 -1.39 15.99
N ASP A 266 8.21 -0.85 16.88
CA ASP A 266 8.93 0.39 16.62
C ASP A 266 9.94 0.17 15.48
N VAL A 267 10.24 1.20 14.70
CA VAL A 267 11.09 1.15 13.52
C VAL A 267 12.16 2.24 13.56
N GLY A 268 13.32 1.97 12.96
CA GLY A 268 14.45 2.87 12.80
C GLY A 268 15.50 2.70 13.83
#